data_03a9ee88e17aca15e9fa8beb1012ffcf
#
_entry.id   03a9ee88e17aca15e9fa8beb1012ffcf
#
_cell.length_a   1.000
_cell.length_b   1.000
_cell.length_c   1.000
_cell.angle_alpha   90.00
_cell.angle_beta   90.00
_cell.angle_gamma   90.00
#
_symmetry.space_group_name_H-M   'P 1'
#
loop_
_entity.id
_entity.type
_entity.pdbx_description
1 polymer ?
#
loop_
_entity_poly.entity_id
_entity_poly.type
_entity_poly.pdbx_seq_one_letter_code
_entity_poly.pdbx_strand_id
1 'polypeptide(L)'
;MLKDSIYFGALLSLGAYAIGVYLRRRTGWSFLNPLLTAIVLVIVCLLCTDMRYKDYLEDADWVSYLLTPATICLAVPLYQQVELLKKNFKAIMIGISSGVLSSLITVLLLALLMRFDHTTYVTFLPKSITTAIGMGVAEELGGYVSVTVVVIILSGVLGNIFAEKFLKLLRIEEPIAKGIALGSASHAIGTAKAMEMGSIEGATSSLSIVVSGILTVVGASLFAMML
;
A
#
# COMPACT_ATOMS: atom_id res chain seq x y z
N MET A 1 14.34 27.44 15.76
CA MET A 1 14.07 26.74 17.03
C MET A 1 13.20 25.49 16.88
N LEU A 2 11.98 25.52 16.32
CA LEU A 2 11.20 24.28 16.13
C LEU A 2 11.73 23.42 14.95
N LYS A 3 12.26 24.04 13.89
CA LYS A 3 12.86 23.37 12.73
C LYS A 3 14.18 22.65 13.03
N ASP A 4 14.86 23.01 14.11
CA ASP A 4 16.16 22.46 14.48
C ASP A 4 16.02 21.32 15.50
N SER A 5 14.79 20.87 15.76
CA SER A 5 14.49 19.77 16.67
C SER A 5 14.50 18.43 15.91
N ILE A 6 15.29 17.49 16.38
CA ILE A 6 15.35 16.10 15.86
C ILE A 6 14.00 15.35 15.88
N TYR A 7 12.97 15.92 16.49
CA TYR A 7 11.62 15.38 16.57
C TYR A 7 10.63 16.10 15.64
N PHE A 8 11.07 17.14 14.90
CA PHE A 8 10.16 17.97 14.13
C PHE A 8 9.42 17.15 13.05
N GLY A 9 10.13 16.33 12.29
CA GLY A 9 9.54 15.48 11.26
C GLY A 9 8.52 14.48 11.81
N ALA A 10 8.84 13.86 12.96
CA ALA A 10 7.93 12.93 13.63
C ALA A 10 6.66 13.64 14.15
N LEU A 11 6.82 14.78 14.81
CA LEU A 11 5.69 15.57 15.33
C LEU A 11 4.82 16.13 14.19
N LEU A 12 5.44 16.58 13.10
CA LEU A 12 4.74 17.05 11.92
C LEU A 12 3.90 15.92 11.30
N SER A 13 4.48 14.73 11.13
CA SER A 13 3.80 13.56 10.56
C SER A 13 2.60 13.14 11.42
N LEU A 14 2.81 12.99 12.73
CA LEU A 14 1.76 12.58 13.68
C LEU A 14 0.67 13.64 13.81
N GLY A 15 1.06 14.92 13.87
CA GLY A 15 0.12 16.05 13.92
C GLY A 15 -0.74 16.15 12.66
N ALA A 16 -0.12 16.04 11.49
CA ALA A 16 -0.82 16.03 10.22
C ALA A 16 -1.80 14.86 10.12
N TYR A 17 -1.42 13.67 10.59
CA TYR A 17 -2.31 12.51 10.63
C TYR A 17 -3.47 12.71 11.60
N ALA A 18 -3.21 13.25 12.79
CA ALA A 18 -4.24 13.56 13.78
C ALA A 18 -5.26 14.58 13.23
N ILE A 19 -4.80 15.60 12.51
CA ILE A 19 -5.66 16.56 11.80
C ILE A 19 -6.51 15.82 10.75
N GLY A 20 -5.92 14.93 9.97
CA GLY A 20 -6.65 14.13 8.98
C GLY A 20 -7.74 13.26 9.61
N VAL A 21 -7.46 12.59 10.73
CA VAL A 21 -8.45 11.82 11.50
C VAL A 21 -9.57 12.72 12.01
N TYR A 22 -9.24 13.87 12.58
CA TYR A 22 -10.22 14.83 13.08
C TYR A 22 -11.14 15.34 11.96
N LEU A 23 -10.58 15.74 10.82
CA LEU A 23 -11.34 16.20 9.67
C LEU A 23 -12.29 15.13 9.13
N ARG A 24 -11.80 13.89 8.98
CA ARG A 24 -12.61 12.75 8.54
C ARG A 24 -13.78 12.47 9.48
N ARG A 25 -13.52 12.47 10.80
CA ARG A 25 -14.57 12.25 11.81
C ARG A 25 -15.64 13.34 11.79
N ARG A 26 -15.24 14.57 11.52
CA ARG A 26 -16.18 15.72 11.54
C ARG A 26 -16.98 15.84 10.26
N THR A 27 -16.40 15.51 9.10
CA THR A 27 -17.04 15.70 7.78
C THR A 27 -17.71 14.45 7.25
N GLY A 28 -17.23 13.27 7.64
CA GLY A 28 -17.69 11.98 7.10
C GLY A 28 -17.31 11.74 5.63
N TRP A 29 -16.56 12.65 5.02
CA TRP A 29 -16.20 12.57 3.60
C TRP A 29 -15.12 11.51 3.34
N SER A 30 -15.41 10.57 2.45
CA SER A 30 -14.47 9.50 2.08
C SER A 30 -13.16 10.02 1.45
N PHE A 31 -13.19 11.19 0.80
CA PHE A 31 -12.00 11.81 0.21
C PHE A 31 -11.04 12.38 1.25
N LEU A 32 -11.52 12.72 2.45
CA LEU A 32 -10.68 13.15 3.55
C LEU A 32 -10.09 11.93 4.28
N ASN A 33 -9.43 11.06 3.50
CA ASN A 33 -8.66 9.96 4.07
C ASN A 33 -7.53 10.52 4.94
N PRO A 34 -7.38 10.10 6.22
CA PRO A 34 -6.39 10.65 7.13
C PRO A 34 -4.96 10.58 6.61
N LEU A 35 -4.61 9.49 5.91
CA LEU A 35 -3.29 9.32 5.32
C LEU A 35 -3.04 10.31 4.18
N LEU A 36 -4.00 10.42 3.25
CA LEU A 36 -3.90 11.39 2.14
C LEU A 36 -3.81 12.83 2.66
N THR A 37 -4.66 13.16 3.63
CA THR A 37 -4.64 14.50 4.27
C THR A 37 -3.30 14.76 4.94
N ALA A 38 -2.73 13.77 5.65
CA ALA A 38 -1.42 13.91 6.28
C ALA A 38 -0.31 14.14 5.25
N ILE A 39 -0.29 13.38 4.16
CA ILE A 39 0.70 13.54 3.09
C ILE A 39 0.64 14.96 2.51
N VAL A 40 -0.55 15.43 2.17
CA VAL A 40 -0.74 16.79 1.62
C VAL A 40 -0.29 17.86 2.60
N LEU A 41 -0.68 17.75 3.88
CA LEU A 41 -0.29 18.71 4.91
C LEU A 41 1.23 18.75 5.13
N VAL A 42 1.89 17.59 5.16
CA VAL A 42 3.35 17.52 5.29
C VAL A 42 4.01 18.17 4.07
N ILE A 43 3.59 17.83 2.85
CA ILE A 43 4.14 18.42 1.62
C ILE A 43 3.98 19.97 1.65
N VAL A 44 2.80 20.47 1.96
CA VAL A 44 2.53 21.90 2.05
C VAL A 44 3.42 22.56 3.13
N CYS A 45 3.56 21.93 4.29
CA CYS A 45 4.42 22.43 5.35
C CYS A 45 5.89 22.51 4.91
N LEU A 46 6.43 21.47 4.26
CA LEU A 46 7.80 21.46 3.75
C LEU A 46 8.03 22.56 2.71
N LEU A 47 7.09 22.74 1.78
CA LEU A 47 7.16 23.81 0.77
C LEU A 47 7.09 25.21 1.39
N CYS A 48 6.26 25.43 2.41
CA CYS A 48 6.13 26.72 3.09
C CYS A 48 7.32 27.05 4.00
N THR A 49 8.06 26.03 4.45
CA THR A 49 9.16 26.21 5.39
C THR A 49 10.54 26.13 4.75
N ASP A 50 10.63 25.92 3.42
CA ASP A 50 11.86 25.68 2.68
C ASP A 50 12.75 24.58 3.31
N MET A 51 12.14 23.64 4.02
CA MET A 51 12.82 22.51 4.63
C MET A 51 13.14 21.47 3.55
N ARG A 52 14.39 21.03 3.50
CA ARG A 52 14.77 19.97 2.56
C ARG A 52 14.15 18.64 2.99
N TYR A 53 13.68 17.86 2.03
CA TYR A 53 13.11 16.54 2.28
C TYR A 53 14.05 15.62 3.09
N LYS A 54 15.36 15.73 2.86
CA LYS A 54 16.37 14.95 3.58
C LYS A 54 16.35 15.23 5.09
N ASP A 55 16.30 16.53 5.46
CA ASP A 55 16.28 16.95 6.86
C ASP A 55 14.98 16.45 7.55
N TYR A 56 13.84 16.57 6.87
CA TYR A 56 12.58 16.01 7.34
C TYR A 56 12.65 14.48 7.55
N LEU A 57 13.30 13.75 6.64
CA LEU A 57 13.41 12.30 6.72
C LEU A 57 14.23 11.86 7.93
N GLU A 58 15.34 12.54 8.20
CA GLU A 58 16.18 12.30 9.37
C GLU A 58 15.41 12.56 10.68
N ASP A 59 14.64 13.63 10.75
CA ASP A 59 13.78 13.96 11.91
C ASP A 59 12.58 13.02 12.07
N ALA A 60 12.10 12.41 10.96
CA ALA A 60 10.97 11.48 10.97
C ALA A 60 11.38 10.02 11.25
N ASP A 61 12.67 9.71 11.33
CA ASP A 61 13.18 8.32 11.45
C ASP A 61 12.65 7.60 12.70
N TRP A 62 12.38 8.34 13.77
CA TRP A 62 11.70 7.82 14.97
C TRP A 62 10.35 7.15 14.66
N VAL A 63 9.60 7.66 13.68
CA VAL A 63 8.35 7.03 13.24
C VAL A 63 8.65 5.78 12.42
N SER A 64 9.70 5.81 11.59
CA SER A 64 10.15 4.66 10.81
C SER A 64 10.55 3.47 11.68
N TYR A 65 11.08 3.73 12.88
CA TYR A 65 11.41 2.68 13.85
C TYR A 65 10.18 1.84 14.27
N LEU A 66 8.98 2.43 14.22
CA LEU A 66 7.73 1.74 14.53
C LEU A 66 7.24 0.84 13.38
N LEU A 67 7.85 0.89 12.22
CA LEU A 67 7.43 0.10 11.05
C LEU A 67 7.55 -1.41 11.31
N THR A 68 8.65 -1.85 11.92
CA THR A 68 8.86 -3.27 12.23
C THR A 68 7.83 -3.80 13.23
N PRO A 69 7.61 -3.20 14.41
CA PRO A 69 6.57 -3.67 15.33
C PRO A 69 5.17 -3.55 14.72
N ALA A 70 4.87 -2.52 13.93
CA ALA A 70 3.58 -2.41 13.24
C ALA A 70 3.38 -3.57 12.25
N THR A 71 4.41 -3.93 11.50
CA THR A 71 4.36 -5.08 10.57
C THR A 71 4.14 -6.39 11.31
N ILE A 72 4.79 -6.58 12.47
CA ILE A 72 4.58 -7.77 13.31
C ILE A 72 3.13 -7.83 13.82
N CYS A 73 2.54 -6.69 14.19
CA CYS A 73 1.14 -6.63 14.62
C CYS A 73 0.16 -7.09 13.52
N LEU A 74 0.51 -7.00 12.24
CA LEU A 74 -0.31 -7.56 11.15
C LEU A 74 -0.40 -9.09 11.19
N ALA A 75 0.52 -9.77 11.87
CA ALA A 75 0.46 -11.22 12.04
C ALA A 75 -0.57 -11.66 13.10
N VAL A 76 -1.01 -10.76 13.98
CA VAL A 76 -1.95 -11.10 15.06
C VAL A 76 -3.31 -11.58 14.52
N PRO A 77 -4.03 -10.82 13.65
CA PRO A 77 -5.28 -11.32 13.07
C PRO A 77 -5.06 -12.57 12.21
N LEU A 78 -3.93 -12.69 11.53
CA LEU A 78 -3.59 -13.89 10.76
C LEU A 78 -3.50 -15.13 11.67
N TYR A 79 -2.83 -15.01 12.81
CA TYR A 79 -2.73 -16.08 13.79
C TYR A 79 -4.10 -16.44 14.40
N GLN A 80 -4.90 -15.44 14.75
CA GLN A 80 -6.24 -15.63 15.31
C GLN A 80 -7.20 -16.35 14.35
N GLN A 81 -7.01 -16.20 13.05
CA GLN A 81 -7.87 -16.81 12.01
C GLN A 81 -7.19 -17.97 11.27
N VAL A 82 -6.12 -18.54 11.82
CA VAL A 82 -5.29 -19.55 11.14
C VAL A 82 -6.07 -20.78 10.70
N GLU A 83 -7.04 -21.22 11.49
CA GLU A 83 -7.86 -22.39 11.14
C GLU A 83 -8.80 -22.10 9.95
N LEU A 84 -9.42 -20.92 9.94
CA LEU A 84 -10.24 -20.46 8.82
C LEU A 84 -9.40 -20.34 7.53
N LEU A 85 -8.20 -19.79 7.65
CA LEU A 85 -7.27 -19.65 6.53
C LEU A 85 -6.84 -21.02 5.98
N LYS A 86 -6.52 -21.99 6.86
CA LYS A 86 -6.19 -23.35 6.47
C LYS A 86 -7.35 -24.05 5.75
N LYS A 87 -8.58 -23.91 6.27
CA LYS A 87 -9.78 -24.48 5.68
C LYS A 87 -10.04 -23.95 4.27
N ASN A 88 -9.75 -22.68 4.02
CA ASN A 88 -9.99 -22.01 2.74
C ASN A 88 -8.72 -21.81 1.91
N PHE A 89 -7.63 -22.49 2.27
CA PHE A 89 -6.29 -22.22 1.71
C PHE A 89 -6.26 -22.23 0.18
N LYS A 90 -6.88 -23.21 -0.46
CA LYS A 90 -6.91 -23.30 -1.94
C LYS A 90 -7.61 -22.10 -2.58
N ALA A 91 -8.76 -21.69 -2.05
CA ALA A 91 -9.51 -20.55 -2.56
C ALA A 91 -8.72 -19.24 -2.37
N ILE A 92 -8.09 -19.07 -1.20
CA ILE A 92 -7.26 -17.92 -0.89
C ILE A 92 -6.05 -17.82 -1.86
N MET A 93 -5.32 -18.94 -2.03
CA MET A 93 -4.15 -18.96 -2.91
C MET A 93 -4.53 -18.69 -4.38
N ILE A 94 -5.62 -19.26 -4.86
CA ILE A 94 -6.13 -18.99 -6.21
C ILE A 94 -6.53 -17.52 -6.34
N GLY A 95 -7.25 -16.97 -5.36
CA GLY A 95 -7.68 -15.58 -5.34
C GLY A 95 -6.50 -14.62 -5.36
N ILE A 96 -5.49 -14.83 -4.52
CA ILE A 96 -4.29 -13.97 -4.49
C ILE A 96 -3.52 -14.09 -5.82
N SER A 97 -3.30 -15.31 -6.30
CA SER A 97 -2.58 -15.54 -7.57
C SER A 97 -3.29 -14.89 -8.75
N SER A 98 -4.61 -14.97 -8.82
CA SER A 98 -5.40 -14.30 -9.86
C SER A 98 -5.32 -12.78 -9.75
N GLY A 99 -5.29 -12.22 -8.54
CA GLY A 99 -5.12 -10.80 -8.29
C GLY A 99 -3.75 -10.29 -8.75
N VAL A 100 -2.68 -11.00 -8.40
CA VAL A 100 -1.31 -10.67 -8.84
C VAL A 100 -1.20 -10.75 -10.36
N LEU A 101 -1.67 -11.84 -10.95
CA LEU A 101 -1.62 -12.04 -12.39
C LEU A 101 -2.42 -10.95 -13.14
N SER A 102 -3.62 -10.64 -12.67
CA SER A 102 -4.43 -9.54 -13.22
C SER A 102 -3.71 -8.20 -13.12
N SER A 103 -3.02 -7.92 -12.02
CA SER A 103 -2.23 -6.69 -11.86
C SER A 103 -1.10 -6.62 -12.88
N LEU A 104 -0.30 -7.68 -13.02
CA LEU A 104 0.83 -7.72 -13.97
C LEU A 104 0.36 -7.63 -15.43
N ILE A 105 -0.70 -8.37 -15.78
CA ILE A 105 -1.31 -8.30 -17.11
C ILE A 105 -1.84 -6.88 -17.40
N THR A 106 -2.50 -6.25 -16.45
CA THR A 106 -3.02 -4.89 -16.63
C THR A 106 -1.89 -3.90 -16.89
N VAL A 107 -0.78 -4.00 -16.14
CA VAL A 107 0.40 -3.14 -16.36
C VAL A 107 0.99 -3.39 -17.74
N LEU A 108 1.14 -4.64 -18.17
CA LEU A 108 1.63 -4.98 -19.51
C LEU A 108 0.72 -4.42 -20.61
N LEU A 109 -0.59 -4.63 -20.51
CA LEU A 109 -1.54 -4.12 -21.50
C LEU A 109 -1.52 -2.59 -21.59
N LEU A 110 -1.44 -1.89 -20.45
CA LEU A 110 -1.32 -0.44 -20.43
C LEU A 110 0.01 0.03 -21.02
N ALA A 111 1.12 -0.66 -20.71
CA ALA A 111 2.43 -0.34 -21.26
C ALA A 111 2.45 -0.48 -22.79
N LEU A 112 1.87 -1.55 -23.33
CA LEU A 112 1.71 -1.76 -24.78
C LEU A 112 0.82 -0.68 -25.42
N LEU A 113 -0.31 -0.36 -24.79
CA LEU A 113 -1.25 0.65 -25.29
C LEU A 113 -0.64 2.05 -25.30
N MET A 114 0.08 2.41 -24.25
CA MET A 114 0.71 3.73 -24.07
C MET A 114 2.12 3.78 -24.67
N ARG A 115 2.62 2.68 -25.21
CA ARG A 115 3.97 2.56 -25.79
C ARG A 115 5.07 2.97 -24.81
N PHE A 116 5.00 2.45 -23.59
CA PHE A 116 6.05 2.67 -22.61
C PHE A 116 7.36 2.01 -23.06
N ASP A 117 8.47 2.66 -22.75
CA ASP A 117 9.78 2.01 -22.81
C ASP A 117 9.95 1.00 -21.69
N HIS A 118 10.92 0.11 -21.81
CA HIS A 118 11.19 -0.95 -20.83
C HIS A 118 11.34 -0.41 -19.39
N THR A 119 12.12 0.66 -19.21
CA THR A 119 12.37 1.25 -17.89
C THR A 119 11.08 1.77 -17.24
N THR A 120 10.24 2.46 -17.99
CA THR A 120 8.92 2.90 -17.51
C THR A 120 8.03 1.71 -17.18
N TYR A 121 7.99 0.72 -18.04
CA TYR A 121 7.18 -0.49 -17.83
C TYR A 121 7.52 -1.22 -16.54
N VAL A 122 8.81 -1.54 -16.31
CA VAL A 122 9.24 -2.26 -15.11
C VAL A 122 9.06 -1.45 -13.83
N THR A 123 9.04 -0.11 -13.94
CA THR A 123 8.71 0.81 -12.84
C THR A 123 7.31 0.56 -12.26
N PHE A 124 6.34 0.21 -13.12
CA PHE A 124 4.94 0.00 -12.72
C PHE A 124 4.62 -1.44 -12.30
N LEU A 125 5.44 -2.43 -12.64
CA LEU A 125 5.17 -3.83 -12.32
C LEU A 125 4.91 -4.07 -10.83
N PRO A 126 5.71 -3.54 -9.88
CA PRO A 126 5.52 -3.79 -8.45
C PRO A 126 4.52 -2.86 -7.77
N LYS A 127 3.61 -2.20 -8.50
CA LYS A 127 2.69 -1.18 -7.96
C LYS A 127 1.76 -1.63 -6.83
N SER A 128 1.51 -2.92 -6.69
CA SER A 128 0.50 -3.48 -5.76
C SER A 128 1.09 -4.15 -4.52
N ILE A 129 2.42 -4.17 -4.38
CA ILE A 129 3.11 -4.75 -3.23
C ILE A 129 3.63 -3.68 -2.27
N THR A 130 4.24 -4.10 -1.16
CA THR A 130 4.79 -3.14 -0.18
C THR A 130 5.94 -2.32 -0.78
N THR A 131 6.07 -1.07 -0.34
CA THR A 131 7.10 -0.15 -0.84
C THR A 131 8.51 -0.74 -0.73
N ALA A 132 8.83 -1.38 0.39
CA ALA A 132 10.16 -1.97 0.59
C ALA A 132 10.49 -3.06 -0.45
N ILE A 133 9.56 -3.98 -0.72
CA ILE A 133 9.76 -5.02 -1.74
C ILE A 133 9.73 -4.40 -3.14
N GLY A 134 8.81 -3.46 -3.38
CA GLY A 134 8.66 -2.82 -4.69
C GLY A 134 9.86 -1.99 -5.11
N MET A 135 10.53 -1.32 -4.17
CA MET A 135 11.80 -0.61 -4.45
C MET A 135 12.88 -1.58 -4.94
N GLY A 136 13.08 -2.70 -4.21
CA GLY A 136 14.07 -3.71 -4.61
C GLY A 136 13.78 -4.31 -5.97
N VAL A 137 12.52 -4.65 -6.27
CA VAL A 137 12.11 -5.16 -7.59
C VAL A 137 12.36 -4.14 -8.70
N ALA A 138 11.99 -2.86 -8.48
CA ALA A 138 12.21 -1.82 -9.48
C ALA A 138 13.70 -1.56 -9.72
N GLU A 139 14.52 -1.56 -8.68
CA GLU A 139 15.97 -1.39 -8.78
C GLU A 139 16.62 -2.54 -9.56
N GLU A 140 16.26 -3.77 -9.22
CA GLU A 140 16.78 -4.98 -9.90
C GLU A 140 16.43 -5.03 -11.39
N LEU A 141 15.22 -4.59 -11.74
CA LEU A 141 14.73 -4.58 -13.12
C LEU A 141 15.13 -3.32 -13.93
N GLY A 142 15.85 -2.37 -13.30
CA GLY A 142 16.28 -1.12 -13.95
C GLY A 142 15.19 -0.06 -14.10
N GLY A 143 14.17 -0.09 -13.25
CA GLY A 143 13.09 0.90 -13.19
C GLY A 143 13.45 2.14 -12.37
N TYR A 144 12.59 3.16 -12.43
CA TYR A 144 12.70 4.38 -11.63
C TYR A 144 12.16 4.17 -10.21
N VAL A 145 13.04 3.83 -9.25
CA VAL A 145 12.66 3.50 -7.86
C VAL A 145 11.79 4.57 -7.21
N SER A 146 12.12 5.85 -7.38
CA SER A 146 11.32 6.95 -6.79
C SER A 146 9.90 7.01 -7.37
N VAL A 147 9.74 6.75 -8.66
CA VAL A 147 8.42 6.70 -9.30
C VAL A 147 7.63 5.48 -8.82
N THR A 148 8.29 4.33 -8.70
CA THR A 148 7.69 3.11 -8.13
C THR A 148 7.11 3.37 -6.74
N VAL A 149 7.86 4.04 -5.86
CA VAL A 149 7.37 4.40 -4.51
C VAL A 149 6.09 5.24 -4.58
N VAL A 150 6.09 6.28 -5.43
CA VAL A 150 4.90 7.12 -5.61
C VAL A 150 3.69 6.32 -6.10
N VAL A 151 3.89 5.47 -7.09
CA VAL A 151 2.82 4.64 -7.67
C VAL A 151 2.28 3.63 -6.66
N ILE A 152 3.13 2.99 -5.85
CA ILE A 152 2.74 2.09 -4.78
C ILE A 152 1.87 2.83 -3.76
N ILE A 153 2.34 3.99 -3.28
CA ILE A 153 1.59 4.80 -2.30
C ILE A 153 0.23 5.22 -2.88
N LEU A 154 0.20 5.72 -4.10
CA LEU A 154 -1.05 6.11 -4.78
C LEU A 154 -2.01 4.92 -4.92
N SER A 155 -1.51 3.75 -5.34
CA SER A 155 -2.33 2.54 -5.45
C SER A 155 -2.93 2.13 -4.11
N GLY A 156 -2.13 2.18 -3.04
CA GLY A 156 -2.61 1.88 -1.69
C GLY A 156 -3.65 2.87 -1.18
N VAL A 157 -3.40 4.17 -1.35
CA VAL A 157 -4.32 5.25 -0.90
C VAL A 157 -5.63 5.20 -1.67
N LEU A 158 -5.57 5.09 -3.00
CA LEU A 158 -6.78 4.99 -3.83
C LEU A 158 -7.58 3.73 -3.49
N GLY A 159 -6.90 2.59 -3.33
CA GLY A 159 -7.55 1.36 -2.90
C GLY A 159 -8.24 1.49 -1.54
N ASN A 160 -7.60 2.11 -0.55
CA ASN A 160 -8.20 2.36 0.76
C ASN A 160 -9.44 3.27 0.67
N ILE A 161 -9.36 4.37 -0.11
CA ILE A 161 -10.47 5.34 -0.26
C ILE A 161 -11.67 4.70 -0.94
N PHE A 162 -11.43 3.95 -2.02
CA PHE A 162 -12.49 3.42 -2.87
C PHE A 162 -12.93 2.00 -2.50
N ALA A 163 -12.23 1.32 -1.57
CA ALA A 163 -12.48 -0.06 -1.18
C ALA A 163 -13.96 -0.42 -1.03
N GLU A 164 -14.65 0.24 -0.11
CA GLU A 164 -16.05 -0.07 0.20
C GLU A 164 -16.99 0.17 -0.98
N LYS A 165 -16.73 1.24 -1.78
CA LYS A 165 -17.55 1.58 -2.94
C LYS A 165 -17.40 0.52 -4.04
N PHE A 166 -16.15 0.10 -4.33
CA PHE A 166 -15.90 -0.94 -5.32
C PHE A 166 -16.46 -2.30 -4.89
N LEU A 167 -16.24 -2.70 -3.64
CA LEU A 167 -16.77 -3.96 -3.12
C LEU A 167 -18.29 -4.00 -3.19
N LYS A 168 -18.98 -2.90 -2.83
CA LYS A 168 -20.43 -2.79 -2.93
C LYS A 168 -20.91 -2.78 -4.39
N LEU A 169 -20.23 -2.04 -5.27
CA LEU A 169 -20.57 -1.96 -6.69
C LEU A 169 -20.47 -3.34 -7.36
N LEU A 170 -19.45 -4.10 -7.03
CA LEU A 170 -19.20 -5.45 -7.56
C LEU A 170 -19.92 -6.54 -6.77
N ARG A 171 -20.74 -6.17 -5.75
CA ARG A 171 -21.48 -7.10 -4.88
C ARG A 171 -20.59 -8.17 -4.24
N ILE A 172 -19.37 -7.78 -3.84
CA ILE A 172 -18.44 -8.66 -3.12
C ILE A 172 -18.79 -8.57 -1.64
N GLU A 173 -19.48 -9.57 -1.11
CA GLU A 173 -19.95 -9.60 0.29
C GLU A 173 -19.11 -10.53 1.16
N GLU A 174 -18.48 -11.54 0.57
CA GLU A 174 -17.70 -12.54 1.27
C GLU A 174 -16.45 -11.94 1.94
N PRO A 175 -16.27 -12.05 3.28
CA PRO A 175 -15.17 -11.43 4.01
C PRO A 175 -13.77 -11.85 3.51
N ILE A 176 -13.60 -13.15 3.18
CA ILE A 176 -12.33 -13.64 2.64
C ILE A 176 -12.00 -12.96 1.31
N ALA A 177 -12.97 -12.83 0.42
CA ALA A 177 -12.77 -12.18 -0.88
C ALA A 177 -12.44 -10.69 -0.74
N LYS A 178 -13.09 -9.98 0.20
CA LYS A 178 -12.76 -8.59 0.51
C LYS A 178 -11.32 -8.44 0.98
N GLY A 179 -10.89 -9.29 1.91
CA GLY A 179 -9.53 -9.26 2.43
C GLY A 179 -8.50 -9.54 1.33
N ILE A 180 -8.73 -10.56 0.49
CA ILE A 180 -7.85 -10.87 -0.64
C ILE A 180 -7.74 -9.67 -1.59
N ALA A 181 -8.87 -9.08 -1.97
CA ALA A 181 -8.88 -7.95 -2.89
C ALA A 181 -8.08 -6.75 -2.37
N LEU A 182 -8.25 -6.41 -1.08
CA LEU A 182 -7.56 -5.28 -0.46
C LEU A 182 -6.08 -5.55 -0.25
N GLY A 183 -5.71 -6.75 0.21
CA GLY A 183 -4.31 -7.09 0.46
C GLY A 183 -3.49 -7.23 -0.82
N SER A 184 -4.06 -7.81 -1.87
CA SER A 184 -3.35 -8.01 -3.15
C SER A 184 -3.31 -6.77 -4.04
N ALA A 185 -4.29 -5.85 -3.93
CA ALA A 185 -4.32 -4.64 -4.75
C ALA A 185 -3.67 -3.42 -4.07
N SER A 186 -3.78 -3.33 -2.73
CA SER A 186 -3.47 -2.11 -1.96
C SER A 186 -2.56 -2.35 -0.77
N HIS A 187 -1.91 -3.49 -0.73
CA HIS A 187 -0.88 -3.89 0.23
C HIS A 187 -1.21 -3.49 1.70
N ALA A 188 -0.24 -2.96 2.46
CA ALA A 188 -0.42 -2.61 3.88
C ALA A 188 -1.50 -1.52 4.11
N ILE A 189 -1.63 -0.55 3.20
CA ILE A 189 -2.63 0.53 3.30
C ILE A 189 -4.05 -0.04 3.12
N GLY A 190 -4.23 -0.97 2.17
CA GLY A 190 -5.49 -1.70 2.00
C GLY A 190 -5.79 -2.63 3.16
N THR A 191 -4.76 -3.25 3.75
CA THR A 191 -4.92 -4.13 4.92
C THR A 191 -5.37 -3.37 6.16
N ALA A 192 -4.88 -2.15 6.38
CA ALA A 192 -5.41 -1.28 7.44
C ALA A 192 -6.92 -1.05 7.27
N LYS A 193 -7.39 -0.86 6.03
CA LYS A 193 -8.82 -0.75 5.72
C LYS A 193 -9.56 -2.08 5.93
N ALA A 194 -8.97 -3.20 5.55
CA ALA A 194 -9.54 -4.52 5.76
C ALA A 194 -9.73 -4.83 7.27
N MET A 195 -8.79 -4.42 8.11
CA MET A 195 -8.90 -4.55 9.58
C MET A 195 -10.03 -3.71 10.18
N GLU A 196 -10.31 -2.53 9.59
CA GLU A 196 -11.49 -1.72 9.99
C GLU A 196 -12.82 -2.41 9.62
N MET A 197 -12.82 -3.25 8.57
CA MET A 197 -14.01 -3.95 8.09
C MET A 197 -14.33 -5.20 8.91
N GLY A 198 -13.32 -5.94 9.35
CA GLY A 198 -13.48 -7.12 10.18
C GLY A 198 -12.21 -7.94 10.38
N SER A 199 -12.26 -8.87 11.35
CA SER A 199 -11.10 -9.70 11.69
C SER A 199 -10.74 -10.73 10.61
N ILE A 200 -11.72 -11.21 9.85
CA ILE A 200 -11.52 -12.15 8.75
C ILE A 200 -10.91 -11.42 7.55
N GLU A 201 -11.46 -10.25 7.20
CA GLU A 201 -10.93 -9.37 6.16
C GLU A 201 -9.49 -8.97 6.47
N GLY A 202 -9.21 -8.57 7.71
CA GLY A 202 -7.86 -8.23 8.16
C GLY A 202 -6.88 -9.38 8.06
N ALA A 203 -7.27 -10.58 8.52
CA ALA A 203 -6.44 -11.77 8.48
C ALA A 203 -6.12 -12.22 7.05
N THR A 204 -7.13 -12.29 6.18
CA THR A 204 -6.94 -12.68 4.77
C THR A 204 -6.16 -11.64 3.99
N SER A 205 -6.33 -10.35 4.30
CA SER A 205 -5.56 -9.26 3.70
C SER A 205 -4.08 -9.33 4.14
N SER A 206 -3.80 -9.58 5.42
CA SER A 206 -2.43 -9.75 5.93
C SER A 206 -1.69 -10.93 5.25
N LEU A 207 -2.38 -12.06 5.06
CA LEU A 207 -1.81 -13.18 4.30
C LEU A 207 -1.58 -12.79 2.83
N SER A 208 -2.50 -12.04 2.25
CA SER A 208 -2.41 -11.62 0.85
C SER A 208 -1.21 -10.71 0.60
N ILE A 209 -0.83 -9.83 1.53
CA ILE A 209 0.40 -9.01 1.39
C ILE A 209 1.62 -9.89 1.19
N VAL A 210 1.79 -10.90 2.03
CA VAL A 210 2.98 -11.77 2.01
C VAL A 210 3.03 -12.58 0.71
N VAL A 211 1.93 -13.26 0.39
CA VAL A 211 1.85 -14.12 -0.79
C VAL A 211 1.95 -13.31 -2.08
N SER A 212 1.24 -12.19 -2.18
CA SER A 212 1.31 -11.33 -3.38
C SER A 212 2.70 -10.70 -3.54
N GLY A 213 3.38 -10.36 -2.44
CA GLY A 213 4.76 -9.90 -2.48
C GLY A 213 5.68 -10.92 -3.15
N ILE A 214 5.67 -12.16 -2.67
CA ILE A 214 6.49 -13.25 -3.22
C ILE A 214 6.13 -13.52 -4.70
N LEU A 215 4.83 -13.66 -4.99
CA LEU A 215 4.37 -13.92 -6.35
C LEU A 215 4.70 -12.78 -7.32
N THR A 216 4.67 -11.52 -6.85
CA THR A 216 5.01 -10.37 -7.69
C THR A 216 6.51 -10.30 -7.96
N VAL A 217 7.38 -10.62 -7.00
CA VAL A 217 8.84 -10.68 -7.24
C VAL A 217 9.16 -11.64 -8.39
N VAL A 218 8.64 -12.87 -8.32
CA VAL A 218 8.83 -13.87 -9.38
C VAL A 218 8.13 -13.46 -10.67
N GLY A 219 6.88 -13.02 -10.56
CA GLY A 219 6.07 -12.63 -11.72
C GLY A 219 6.61 -11.41 -12.44
N ALA A 220 7.07 -10.38 -11.73
CA ALA A 220 7.62 -9.17 -12.34
C ALA A 220 8.88 -9.48 -13.17
N SER A 221 9.76 -10.36 -12.69
CA SER A 221 10.95 -10.78 -13.45
C SER A 221 10.57 -11.48 -14.76
N LEU A 222 9.52 -12.33 -14.73
CA LEU A 222 9.02 -13.00 -15.94
C LEU A 222 8.35 -12.00 -16.89
N PHE A 223 7.54 -11.07 -16.36
CA PHE A 223 6.85 -10.07 -17.17
C PHE A 223 7.79 -9.02 -17.75
N ALA A 224 8.88 -8.69 -17.06
CA ALA A 224 9.89 -7.76 -17.55
C ALA A 224 10.52 -8.22 -18.88
N MET A 225 10.55 -9.53 -19.15
CA MET A 225 11.05 -10.09 -20.41
C MET A 225 10.09 -9.91 -21.60
N MET A 226 8.86 -9.43 -21.37
CA MET A 226 7.81 -9.33 -22.39
C MET A 226 7.82 -7.99 -23.13
N LEU A 227 8.49 -7.00 -22.63
CA LEU A 227 8.63 -5.67 -23.18
C LEU A 227 10.06 -5.16 -22.96
#